data_19d5efa8e138a64a3362135c540de6b9
#
_entry.id   19d5efa8e138a64a3362135c540de6b9
#
_cell.length_a   1.000
_cell.length_b   1.000
_cell.length_c   1.000
_cell.angle_alpha   90.00
_cell.angle_beta   90.00
_cell.angle_gamma   90.00
#
_symmetry.space_group_name_H-M   'P 1'
#
loop_
_entity.id
_entity.type
_entity.pdbx_description
1 polymer ?
#
loop_
_entity_poly.entity_id
_entity_poly.type
_entity_poly.pdbx_seq_one_letter_code
_entity_poly.pdbx_strand_id
1 'polypeptide(L)'
;FNSLSIYDHSLNLISTYNKTNLVPFGEFLPQEKILKNIGLKTLTNNYQSYSKGNQRKIIEINQKNFSLKILPLICYEIIYSGRIFNNSNFDFIINISEDGWFGQSIGPKQHFIHSVYRAIESGKYVLRSANNGISAIINPLGVIEQEVRFGETGYIDFNQLNKIQPTV
;
A
#
# COMPACT_ATOMS: atom_id res chain seq x y z
N PHE A 1 -11.33 -6.62 8.60
CA PHE A 1 -10.20 -6.53 7.67
C PHE A 1 -9.84 -5.06 7.41
N ASN A 2 -8.58 -4.79 7.13
CA ASN A 2 -8.14 -3.58 6.46
C ASN A 2 -8.05 -3.91 4.96
N SER A 3 -8.81 -3.21 4.09
CA SER A 3 -9.05 -3.69 2.73
C SER A 3 -8.97 -2.57 1.69
N LEU A 4 -8.54 -2.95 0.47
CA LEU A 4 -8.62 -2.14 -0.75
C LEU A 4 -9.64 -2.79 -1.68
N SER A 5 -10.66 -2.04 -2.09
CA SER A 5 -11.68 -2.51 -3.02
C SER A 5 -11.66 -1.68 -4.29
N ILE A 6 -11.82 -2.34 -5.43
CA ILE A 6 -11.88 -1.73 -6.76
C ILE A 6 -13.27 -1.93 -7.30
N TYR A 7 -13.87 -0.87 -7.81
CA TYR A 7 -15.20 -0.83 -8.40
C TYR A 7 -15.13 -0.37 -9.85
N ASP A 8 -16.10 -0.79 -10.66
CA ASP A 8 -16.29 -0.26 -12.00
C ASP A 8 -17.02 1.10 -11.95
N HIS A 9 -17.21 1.71 -13.15
CA HIS A 9 -17.92 2.99 -13.28
C HIS A 9 -19.40 2.95 -12.86
N SER A 10 -19.98 1.75 -12.76
CA SER A 10 -21.35 1.52 -12.29
C SER A 10 -21.40 1.13 -10.80
N LEU A 11 -20.27 1.28 -10.09
CA LEU A 11 -20.10 0.93 -8.67
C LEU A 11 -20.27 -0.58 -8.37
N ASN A 12 -20.12 -1.46 -9.38
CA ASN A 12 -20.04 -2.88 -9.11
C ASN A 12 -18.64 -3.25 -8.61
N LEU A 13 -18.58 -4.08 -7.58
CA LEU A 13 -17.31 -4.53 -7.01
C LEU A 13 -16.57 -5.45 -7.99
N ILE A 14 -15.40 -5.03 -8.45
CA ILE A 14 -14.52 -5.84 -9.30
C ILE A 14 -13.69 -6.79 -8.42
N SER A 15 -13.05 -6.27 -7.39
CA SER A 15 -12.19 -7.07 -6.52
C SER A 15 -11.95 -6.40 -5.17
N THR A 16 -11.65 -7.22 -4.17
CA THR A 16 -11.19 -6.76 -2.85
C THR A 16 -9.89 -7.46 -2.48
N TYR A 17 -8.93 -6.70 -2.00
CA TYR A 17 -7.72 -7.17 -1.37
C TYR A 17 -7.76 -6.90 0.13
N ASN A 18 -7.60 -7.92 0.94
CA ASN A 18 -7.49 -7.80 2.39
C ASN A 18 -6.01 -7.82 2.78
N LYS A 19 -5.59 -6.83 3.55
CA LYS A 19 -4.20 -6.67 4.01
C LYS A 19 -3.67 -7.96 4.63
N THR A 20 -2.51 -8.42 4.15
CA THR A 20 -1.90 -9.67 4.61
C THR A 20 -0.87 -9.46 5.70
N ASN A 21 -0.18 -8.33 5.70
CA ASN A 21 0.85 -8.01 6.68
C ASN A 21 0.37 -6.90 7.60
N LEU A 22 -0.24 -7.30 8.72
CA LEU A 22 -0.74 -6.38 9.73
C LEU A 22 0.39 -5.76 10.54
N VAL A 23 0.20 -4.52 11.00
CA VAL A 23 1.15 -3.80 11.85
C VAL A 23 1.04 -4.31 13.29
N PRO A 24 2.12 -4.88 13.85
CA PRO A 24 2.12 -5.30 15.25
C PRO A 24 1.85 -4.11 16.18
N PHE A 25 1.08 -4.34 17.23
CA PHE A 25 0.63 -3.34 18.21
C PHE A 25 -0.27 -2.21 17.66
N GLY A 26 -0.32 -2.02 16.36
CA GLY A 26 -1.23 -1.07 15.69
C GLY A 26 -2.51 -1.74 15.19
N GLU A 27 -2.40 -2.87 14.50
CA GLU A 27 -3.52 -3.58 13.89
C GLU A 27 -3.82 -4.93 14.54
N PHE A 28 -2.86 -5.49 15.31
CA PHE A 28 -3.07 -6.69 16.11
C PHE A 28 -2.09 -6.72 17.29
N LEU A 29 -2.46 -7.47 18.35
CA LEU A 29 -1.56 -7.75 19.47
C LEU A 29 -0.87 -9.09 19.25
N PRO A 30 0.47 -9.10 19.12
CA PRO A 30 1.22 -10.35 19.21
C PRO A 30 0.94 -11.02 20.56
N GLN A 31 0.66 -12.33 20.57
CA GLN A 31 0.38 -13.10 21.80
C GLN A 31 -0.67 -12.43 22.71
N GLU A 32 -1.76 -12.00 22.14
CA GLU A 32 -2.82 -11.20 22.79
C GLU A 32 -3.23 -11.72 24.17
N LYS A 33 -3.30 -13.05 24.35
CA LYS A 33 -3.66 -13.68 25.63
C LYS A 33 -2.67 -13.37 26.75
N ILE A 34 -1.37 -13.34 26.44
CA ILE A 34 -0.31 -13.08 27.43
C ILE A 34 -0.27 -11.59 27.76
N LEU A 35 -0.30 -10.73 26.73
CA LEU A 35 -0.19 -9.29 26.89
C LEU A 35 -1.41 -8.69 27.63
N LYS A 36 -2.61 -9.21 27.41
CA LYS A 36 -3.80 -8.83 28.18
C LYS A 36 -3.67 -9.17 29.67
N ASN A 37 -3.07 -10.30 30.00
CA ASN A 37 -2.89 -10.74 31.40
C ASN A 37 -1.91 -9.85 32.19
N ILE A 38 -0.93 -9.23 31.53
CA ILE A 38 0.02 -8.29 32.17
C ILE A 38 -0.43 -6.82 32.05
N GLY A 39 -1.70 -6.58 31.69
CA GLY A 39 -2.30 -5.24 31.69
C GLY A 39 -1.86 -4.32 30.54
N LEU A 40 -1.12 -4.82 29.57
CA LEU A 40 -0.82 -4.08 28.33
C LEU A 40 -2.08 -3.99 27.47
N LYS A 41 -2.83 -2.91 27.67
CA LYS A 41 -3.89 -2.51 26.75
C LYS A 41 -3.25 -1.87 25.52
N THR A 42 -3.82 -2.12 24.35
CA THR A 42 -3.39 -1.50 23.10
C THR A 42 -3.38 0.03 23.19
N LEU A 43 -2.54 0.63 22.37
CA LEU A 43 -2.42 2.09 22.22
C LEU A 43 -3.70 2.77 21.69
N THR A 44 -4.75 2.00 21.38
CA THR A 44 -6.03 2.50 20.88
C THR A 44 -7.18 2.11 21.80
N ASN A 45 -7.94 3.08 22.23
CA ASN A 45 -9.01 2.94 23.24
C ASN A 45 -10.21 2.04 22.88
N ASN A 46 -10.31 1.53 21.64
CA ASN A 46 -11.42 0.66 21.18
C ASN A 46 -10.91 -0.43 20.24
N TYR A 47 -9.89 -1.15 20.66
CA TYR A 47 -9.18 -2.07 19.79
C TYR A 47 -9.93 -3.39 19.59
N GLN A 48 -10.38 -3.59 18.36
CA GLN A 48 -10.60 -4.93 17.82
C GLN A 48 -9.46 -5.23 16.84
N SER A 49 -8.72 -6.32 17.07
CA SER A 49 -7.68 -6.78 16.15
C SER A 49 -8.26 -6.98 14.75
N TYR A 50 -7.62 -6.40 13.74
CA TYR A 50 -7.99 -6.68 12.36
C TYR A 50 -7.72 -8.15 12.03
N SER A 51 -8.59 -8.74 11.23
CA SER A 51 -8.35 -10.05 10.66
C SER A 51 -7.33 -9.95 9.53
N LYS A 52 -6.37 -10.86 9.51
CA LYS A 52 -5.36 -10.95 8.45
C LYS A 52 -5.99 -11.51 7.16
N GLY A 53 -5.65 -10.93 6.00
CA GLY A 53 -5.97 -11.50 4.69
C GLY A 53 -5.23 -12.84 4.45
N ASN A 54 -5.83 -13.71 3.66
CA ASN A 54 -5.29 -15.06 3.45
C ASN A 54 -3.98 -15.05 2.66
N GLN A 55 -3.92 -14.27 1.58
CA GLN A 55 -2.74 -14.18 0.73
C GLN A 55 -2.67 -12.85 -0.02
N ARG A 56 -1.45 -12.46 -0.39
CA ARG A 56 -1.24 -11.38 -1.34
C ARG A 56 -1.65 -11.86 -2.73
N LYS A 57 -2.39 -11.06 -3.45
CA LYS A 57 -2.86 -11.36 -4.80
C LYS A 57 -2.69 -10.17 -5.72
N ILE A 58 -2.42 -10.45 -6.98
CA ILE A 58 -2.55 -9.47 -8.05
C ILE A 58 -4.03 -9.35 -8.40
N ILE A 59 -4.51 -8.13 -8.54
CA ILE A 59 -5.87 -7.85 -9.01
C ILE A 59 -5.81 -7.67 -10.52
N GLU A 60 -6.58 -8.48 -11.24
CA GLU A 60 -6.73 -8.34 -12.68
C GLU A 60 -8.04 -7.63 -13.00
N ILE A 61 -7.94 -6.55 -13.78
CA ILE A 61 -9.07 -5.78 -14.31
C ILE A 61 -9.11 -6.02 -15.80
N ASN A 62 -10.10 -6.78 -16.23
CA ASN A 62 -10.30 -7.10 -17.65
C ASN A 62 -11.48 -6.29 -18.19
N GLN A 63 -11.23 -5.46 -19.18
CA GLN A 63 -12.23 -4.71 -19.94
C GLN A 63 -12.11 -5.04 -21.43
N LYS A 64 -13.14 -4.69 -22.23
CA LYS A 64 -13.19 -5.04 -23.67
C LYS A 64 -11.91 -4.69 -24.43
N ASN A 65 -11.22 -3.60 -24.08
CA ASN A 65 -10.10 -3.05 -24.83
C ASN A 65 -8.78 -3.02 -24.06
N PHE A 66 -8.75 -3.42 -22.79
CA PHE A 66 -7.52 -3.44 -21.98
C PHE A 66 -7.60 -4.45 -20.83
N SER A 67 -6.45 -4.93 -20.42
CA SER A 67 -6.28 -5.71 -19.20
C SER A 67 -5.18 -5.06 -18.37
N LEU A 68 -5.47 -4.85 -17.09
CA LEU A 68 -4.52 -4.30 -16.11
C LEU A 68 -4.34 -5.26 -14.96
N LYS A 69 -3.10 -5.46 -14.54
CA LYS A 69 -2.72 -6.26 -13.39
C LYS A 69 -2.11 -5.36 -12.33
N ILE A 70 -2.75 -5.26 -11.20
CA ILE A 70 -2.42 -4.34 -10.11
C ILE A 70 -1.91 -5.15 -8.93
N LEU A 71 -0.76 -4.75 -8.38
CA LEU A 71 -0.29 -5.23 -7.09
C LEU A 71 -0.74 -4.26 -5.99
N PRO A 72 -1.76 -4.61 -5.19
CA PRO A 72 -2.20 -3.77 -4.08
C PRO A 72 -1.28 -3.94 -2.87
N LEU A 73 -0.90 -2.83 -2.25
CA LEU A 73 -0.17 -2.79 -0.98
C LEU A 73 -0.83 -1.79 -0.05
N ILE A 74 -1.18 -2.22 1.16
CA ILE A 74 -1.84 -1.36 2.14
C ILE A 74 -0.82 -0.94 3.21
N CYS A 75 -0.56 0.38 3.27
CA CYS A 75 0.24 1.03 4.30
C CYS A 75 1.61 0.35 4.48
N TYR A 76 1.87 -0.24 5.64
CA TYR A 76 3.11 -0.88 6.04
C TYR A 76 3.60 -2.00 5.08
N GLU A 77 2.73 -2.55 4.24
CA GLU A 77 3.13 -3.58 3.28
C GLU A 77 4.18 -3.11 2.27
N ILE A 78 4.28 -1.81 2.03
CA ILE A 78 5.25 -1.20 1.11
C ILE A 78 6.71 -1.34 1.59
N ILE A 79 6.95 -1.56 2.88
CA ILE A 79 8.31 -1.59 3.43
C ILE A 79 9.06 -2.91 3.14
N TYR A 80 8.34 -3.98 2.82
CA TYR A 80 8.93 -5.30 2.63
C TYR A 80 9.67 -5.38 1.28
N SER A 81 11.01 -5.39 1.33
CA SER A 81 11.88 -5.62 0.19
C SER A 81 11.96 -7.11 -0.15
N GLY A 82 12.10 -7.44 -1.44
CA GLY A 82 12.36 -8.81 -1.93
C GLY A 82 11.24 -9.85 -1.70
N ARG A 83 10.24 -9.54 -0.87
CA ARG A 83 9.15 -10.47 -0.53
C ARG A 83 7.83 -10.17 -1.26
N ILE A 84 7.83 -9.09 -2.02
CA ILE A 84 6.61 -8.60 -2.70
C ILE A 84 6.43 -9.32 -4.05
N PHE A 85 7.52 -9.78 -4.64
CA PHE A 85 7.61 -10.11 -6.06
C PHE A 85 7.69 -11.60 -6.38
N ASN A 86 7.12 -12.48 -5.56
CA ASN A 86 7.02 -13.92 -5.91
C ASN A 86 6.34 -14.18 -7.27
N ASN A 87 5.64 -13.17 -7.80
CA ASN A 87 5.10 -13.13 -9.13
C ASN A 87 5.19 -11.68 -9.66
N SER A 88 6.15 -11.40 -10.54
CA SER A 88 6.36 -10.08 -11.15
C SER A 88 5.39 -9.74 -12.29
N ASN A 89 4.38 -10.57 -12.53
CA ASN A 89 3.42 -10.39 -13.62
C ASN A 89 2.31 -9.39 -13.23
N PHE A 90 2.71 -8.15 -12.93
CA PHE A 90 1.80 -7.02 -12.71
C PHE A 90 2.28 -5.79 -13.47
N ASP A 91 1.40 -4.82 -13.68
CA ASP A 91 1.65 -3.62 -14.45
C ASP A 91 2.17 -2.48 -13.59
N PHE A 92 1.59 -2.27 -12.41
CA PHE A 92 2.00 -1.26 -11.44
C PHE A 92 1.56 -1.64 -10.02
N ILE A 93 2.10 -0.93 -9.05
CA ILE A 93 1.76 -1.04 -7.64
C ILE A 93 0.78 0.08 -7.28
N ILE A 94 -0.31 -0.24 -6.58
CA ILE A 94 -1.11 0.74 -5.84
C ILE A 94 -0.77 0.62 -4.37
N ASN A 95 -0.32 1.72 -3.77
CA ASN A 95 -0.11 1.80 -2.34
C ASN A 95 -1.05 2.83 -1.72
N ILE A 96 -1.98 2.37 -0.88
CA ILE A 96 -2.83 3.25 -0.06
C ILE A 96 -2.33 3.23 1.38
N SER A 97 -2.25 4.40 2.02
CA SER A 97 -1.64 4.53 3.35
C SER A 97 -2.34 5.56 4.23
N GLU A 98 -2.37 5.28 5.53
CA GLU A 98 -2.66 6.26 6.57
C GLU A 98 -1.35 6.59 7.29
N ASP A 99 -0.73 7.71 6.93
CA ASP A 99 0.55 8.14 7.51
C ASP A 99 0.37 9.02 8.76
N GLY A 100 -0.87 9.38 9.11
CA GLY A 100 -1.20 10.14 10.32
C GLY A 100 -0.72 9.48 11.62
N TRP A 101 -0.52 8.16 11.62
CA TRP A 101 0.09 7.42 12.73
C TRP A 101 1.47 7.94 13.14
N PHE A 102 2.23 8.49 12.20
CA PHE A 102 3.58 9.02 12.44
C PHE A 102 3.58 10.44 13.00
N GLY A 103 2.43 11.13 13.00
CA GLY A 103 2.32 12.52 13.40
C GLY A 103 3.27 13.43 12.58
N GLN A 104 3.73 14.51 13.20
CA GLN A 104 4.66 15.47 12.58
C GLN A 104 6.15 15.04 12.74
N SER A 105 6.43 13.76 12.55
CA SER A 105 7.78 13.21 12.64
C SER A 105 8.41 13.04 11.25
N ILE A 106 9.62 12.48 11.21
CA ILE A 106 10.25 12.04 9.95
C ILE A 106 9.58 10.80 9.35
N GLY A 107 8.71 10.12 10.11
CA GLY A 107 8.07 8.85 9.74
C GLY A 107 7.38 8.85 8.38
N PRO A 108 6.52 9.84 8.04
CA PRO A 108 5.89 9.91 6.72
C PRO A 108 6.90 9.94 5.57
N LYS A 109 8.01 10.67 5.71
CA LYS A 109 9.06 10.73 4.70
C LYS A 109 9.82 9.40 4.58
N GLN A 110 10.14 8.75 5.71
CA GLN A 110 10.77 7.43 5.71
C GLN A 110 9.84 6.37 5.11
N HIS A 111 8.56 6.41 5.44
CA HIS A 111 7.58 5.50 4.87
C HIS A 111 7.41 5.73 3.35
N PHE A 112 7.40 6.97 2.90
CA PHE A 112 7.34 7.33 1.49
C PHE A 112 8.52 6.79 0.69
N ILE A 113 9.76 6.89 1.21
CA ILE A 113 10.96 6.45 0.47
C ILE A 113 10.92 4.95 0.15
N HIS A 114 10.22 4.13 0.95
CA HIS A 114 10.01 2.72 0.61
C HIS A 114 9.20 2.55 -0.67
N SER A 115 8.31 3.47 -1.01
CA SER A 115 7.59 3.45 -2.29
C SER A 115 8.53 3.68 -3.47
N VAL A 116 9.53 4.57 -3.31
CA VAL A 116 10.58 4.79 -4.30
C VAL A 116 11.40 3.51 -4.51
N TYR A 117 11.83 2.87 -3.42
CA TYR A 117 12.56 1.61 -3.51
C TYR A 117 11.74 0.51 -4.19
N ARG A 118 10.43 0.41 -3.91
CA ARG A 118 9.57 -0.58 -4.58
C ARG A 118 9.43 -0.32 -6.07
N ALA A 119 9.37 0.93 -6.50
CA ALA A 119 9.37 1.28 -7.92
C ALA A 119 10.66 0.77 -8.62
N ILE A 120 11.81 1.08 -8.04
CA ILE A 120 13.13 0.66 -8.57
C ILE A 120 13.25 -0.87 -8.58
N GLU A 121 12.99 -1.54 -7.47
CA GLU A 121 13.11 -2.98 -7.34
C GLU A 121 12.21 -3.73 -8.33
N SER A 122 10.98 -3.29 -8.49
CA SER A 122 10.03 -3.95 -9.37
C SER A 122 10.17 -3.58 -10.85
N GLY A 123 10.84 -2.46 -11.15
CA GLY A 123 10.83 -1.89 -12.49
C GLY A 123 9.44 -1.44 -12.95
N LYS A 124 8.57 -1.06 -12.01
CA LYS A 124 7.17 -0.70 -12.26
C LYS A 124 6.84 0.64 -11.59
N TYR A 125 5.80 1.29 -12.09
CA TYR A 125 5.24 2.45 -11.41
C TYR A 125 4.68 2.10 -10.02
N VAL A 126 4.83 3.03 -9.09
CA VAL A 126 4.10 3.04 -7.83
C VAL A 126 3.17 4.24 -7.80
N LEU A 127 1.87 3.97 -7.72
CA LEU A 127 0.83 4.96 -7.51
C LEU A 127 0.49 4.96 -6.02
N ARG A 128 0.93 5.99 -5.31
CA ARG A 128 0.74 6.12 -3.88
C ARG A 128 -0.30 7.17 -3.54
N SER A 129 -1.29 6.78 -2.75
CA SER A 129 -2.23 7.69 -2.08
C SER A 129 -2.07 7.55 -0.57
N ALA A 130 -1.71 8.65 0.11
CA ALA A 130 -1.47 8.66 1.55
C ALA A 130 -2.28 9.76 2.22
N ASN A 131 -3.13 9.39 3.19
CA ASN A 131 -3.75 10.34 4.09
C ASN A 131 -2.72 10.81 5.12
N ASN A 132 -2.62 12.14 5.34
CA ASN A 132 -1.60 12.76 6.19
C ASN A 132 -0.15 12.32 5.86
N GLY A 133 0.13 12.12 4.57
CA GLY A 133 1.42 11.69 4.05
C GLY A 133 1.73 12.32 2.70
N ILE A 134 2.65 11.72 1.97
CA ILE A 134 3.02 12.13 0.61
C ILE A 134 2.33 11.19 -0.37
N SER A 135 1.45 11.74 -1.23
CA SER A 135 0.87 11.03 -2.37
C SER A 135 1.70 11.31 -3.60
N ALA A 136 1.98 10.30 -4.42
CA ALA A 136 2.85 10.49 -5.58
C ALA A 136 2.67 9.44 -6.67
N ILE A 137 3.08 9.81 -7.88
CA ILE A 137 3.37 8.91 -8.99
C ILE A 137 4.90 8.77 -9.08
N ILE A 138 5.39 7.55 -8.90
CA ILE A 138 6.81 7.22 -8.91
C ILE A 138 7.08 6.27 -10.07
N ASN A 139 7.98 6.66 -10.97
CA ASN A 139 8.29 5.86 -12.13
C ASN A 139 9.26 4.70 -11.81
N PRO A 140 9.47 3.76 -12.75
CA PRO A 140 10.33 2.59 -12.54
C PRO A 140 11.80 2.90 -12.20
N LEU A 141 12.27 4.12 -12.46
CA LEU A 141 13.61 4.59 -12.09
C LEU A 141 13.65 5.24 -10.70
N GLY A 142 12.52 5.27 -9.98
CA GLY A 142 12.41 5.91 -8.68
C GLY A 142 12.25 7.44 -8.74
N VAL A 143 12.03 8.01 -9.93
CA VAL A 143 11.79 9.44 -10.08
C VAL A 143 10.35 9.75 -9.72
N ILE A 144 10.14 10.76 -8.90
CA ILE A 144 8.83 11.30 -8.56
C ILE A 144 8.38 12.19 -9.72
N GLU A 145 7.38 11.75 -10.48
CA GLU A 145 6.86 12.50 -11.62
C GLU A 145 5.82 13.56 -11.19
N GLN A 146 5.01 13.22 -10.21
CA GLN A 146 4.03 14.12 -9.62
C GLN A 146 3.87 13.80 -8.13
N GLU A 147 3.61 14.81 -7.32
CA GLU A 147 3.36 14.65 -5.89
C GLU A 147 2.30 15.62 -5.35
N VAL A 148 1.57 15.18 -4.32
CA VAL A 148 0.89 16.02 -3.34
C VAL A 148 1.67 15.90 -2.05
N ARG A 149 2.22 17.02 -1.59
CA ARG A 149 3.15 17.04 -0.45
C ARG A 149 2.44 16.81 0.88
N PHE A 150 3.24 16.47 1.87
CA PHE A 150 2.76 16.40 3.25
C PHE A 150 2.08 17.70 3.67
N GLY A 151 0.84 17.58 4.18
CA GLY A 151 0.03 18.71 4.62
C GLY A 151 -0.73 19.45 3.50
N GLU A 152 -0.58 19.03 2.25
CA GLU A 152 -1.33 19.56 1.12
C GLU A 152 -2.52 18.66 0.76
N THR A 153 -3.52 19.25 0.13
CA THR A 153 -4.67 18.54 -0.45
C THR A 153 -4.64 18.71 -1.96
N GLY A 154 -4.83 17.63 -2.71
CA GLY A 154 -4.79 17.69 -4.16
C GLY A 154 -5.18 16.38 -4.82
N TYR A 155 -5.03 16.32 -6.12
CA TYR A 155 -5.18 15.14 -6.95
C TYR A 155 -4.03 15.04 -7.95
N ILE A 156 -3.80 13.84 -8.45
CA ILE A 156 -2.76 13.55 -9.44
C ILE A 156 -3.36 12.65 -10.50
N ASP A 157 -3.12 12.98 -11.78
CA ASP A 157 -3.54 12.19 -12.92
C ASP A 157 -2.38 11.37 -13.48
N PHE A 158 -2.66 10.10 -13.76
CA PHE A 158 -1.69 9.15 -14.28
C PHE A 158 -2.11 8.66 -15.67
N ASN A 159 -1.30 8.97 -16.70
CA ASN A 159 -1.64 8.76 -18.10
C ASN A 159 -0.71 7.83 -18.87
N GLN A 160 0.41 7.37 -18.27
CA GLN A 160 1.40 6.55 -18.98
C GLN A 160 1.95 5.43 -18.10
N LEU A 161 2.08 4.23 -18.70
CA LEU A 161 2.70 3.05 -18.09
C LEU A 161 3.96 2.68 -18.86
N ASN A 162 5.13 3.07 -18.37
CA ASN A 162 6.40 2.54 -18.82
C ASN A 162 6.86 1.42 -17.87
N LYS A 163 7.44 0.37 -18.42
CA LYS A 163 7.93 -0.78 -17.65
C LYS A 163 9.39 -1.01 -18.01
N ILE A 164 10.22 -1.27 -17.03
CA ILE A 164 11.61 -1.72 -17.21
C ILE A 164 11.79 -3.07 -16.54
N GLN A 165 12.93 -3.72 -16.80
CA GLN A 165 13.24 -4.97 -16.10
C GLN A 165 13.43 -4.72 -14.61
N PRO A 166 12.96 -5.63 -13.74
CA PRO A 166 13.24 -5.56 -12.31
C PRO A 166 14.74 -5.54 -12.03
N THR A 167 15.14 -4.88 -10.95
CA THR A 167 16.53 -4.83 -10.50
C THR A 167 16.87 -5.92 -9.49
N VAL A 168 15.85 -6.61 -8.96
CA VAL A 168 15.98 -7.68 -7.94
C VAL A 168 15.10 -8.87 -8.33
#